data_36f7ebdf70fe0cd82754d3127c2e1d8c
#
_entry.id   36f7ebdf70fe0cd82754d3127c2e1d8c
#
_cell.length_a   1.000
_cell.length_b   1.000
_cell.length_c   1.000
_cell.angle_alpha   90.00
_cell.angle_beta   90.00
_cell.angle_gamma   90.00
#
_symmetry.space_group_name_H-M   'P 1'
#
loop_
_entity.id
_entity.type
_entity.pdbx_description
1 polymer ?
#
loop_
_entity_poly.entity_id
_entity_poly.type
_entity_poly.pdbx_seq_one_letter_code
_entity_poly.pdbx_strand_id
1 'polypeptide(L)'
;MKIFSEELVAEAAKQNHVADLSHATIGETLLVAQYLEQKTGIPFIRMDQGSPGLPANRYGIEAEKRALDSGIISQYPAAAGVKEVKEAASQFVKAFINVDISPRACIPTVGSVAGSFGSFIACCQRDKTKSKVL
;
A
#
# COMPACT_ATOMS: atom_id res chain seq x y z
N MET A 1 13.71 -11.93 -30.35
CA MET A 1 13.29 -10.65 -30.96
C MET A 1 13.17 -9.64 -29.83
N LYS A 2 13.95 -8.56 -29.84
CA LYS A 2 13.81 -7.49 -28.81
C LYS A 2 12.61 -6.63 -29.22
N ILE A 3 11.67 -6.40 -28.30
CA ILE A 3 10.46 -5.58 -28.54
C ILE A 3 10.84 -4.10 -28.61
N PHE A 4 11.80 -3.67 -27.76
CA PHE A 4 12.32 -2.31 -27.73
C PHE A 4 13.81 -2.28 -28.09
N SER A 5 14.27 -1.21 -28.74
CA SER A 5 15.69 -1.03 -28.99
C SER A 5 16.42 -0.65 -27.69
N GLU A 6 17.73 -0.94 -27.62
CA GLU A 6 18.54 -0.60 -26.45
C GLU A 6 18.62 0.92 -26.26
N GLU A 7 18.67 1.67 -27.37
CA GLU A 7 18.70 3.13 -27.35
C GLU A 7 17.43 3.71 -26.72
N LEU A 8 16.25 3.18 -27.07
CA LEU A 8 14.97 3.64 -26.52
C LEU A 8 14.86 3.32 -25.02
N VAL A 9 15.35 2.14 -24.62
CA VAL A 9 15.39 1.77 -23.19
C VAL A 9 16.36 2.67 -22.40
N ALA A 10 17.53 2.95 -22.98
CA ALA A 10 18.50 3.87 -22.38
C ALA A 10 17.96 5.32 -22.30
N GLU A 11 17.25 5.77 -23.33
CA GLU A 11 16.54 7.07 -23.30
C GLU A 11 15.51 7.10 -22.18
N ALA A 12 14.68 6.07 -22.07
CA ALA A 12 13.66 5.97 -21.04
C ALA A 12 14.28 6.00 -19.62
N ALA A 13 15.35 5.27 -19.38
CA ALA A 13 16.09 5.28 -18.13
C ALA A 13 16.64 6.67 -17.81
N LYS A 14 17.28 7.31 -18.78
CA LYS A 14 17.86 8.66 -18.63
C LYS A 14 16.78 9.71 -18.33
N GLN A 15 15.66 9.69 -19.04
CA GLN A 15 14.57 10.65 -18.83
C GLN A 15 13.93 10.53 -17.45
N ASN A 16 13.96 9.34 -16.87
CA ASN A 16 13.41 9.06 -15.54
C ASN A 16 14.49 9.00 -14.45
N HIS A 17 15.71 9.47 -14.72
CA HIS A 17 16.83 9.53 -13.79
C HIS A 17 17.22 8.17 -13.16
N VAL A 18 16.97 7.08 -13.90
CA VAL A 18 17.35 5.72 -13.48
C VAL A 18 18.77 5.43 -13.93
N ALA A 19 19.69 5.32 -13.00
CA ALA A 19 21.10 5.10 -13.29
C ALA A 19 21.40 3.65 -13.75
N ASP A 20 20.70 2.69 -13.16
CA ASP A 20 20.89 1.26 -13.43
C ASP A 20 19.55 0.52 -13.31
N LEU A 21 19.07 0.02 -14.44
CA LEU A 21 17.80 -0.74 -14.50
C LEU A 21 17.86 -2.07 -13.75
N SER A 22 19.03 -2.67 -13.57
CA SER A 22 19.19 -3.93 -12.86
C SER A 22 18.99 -3.77 -11.34
N HIS A 23 19.12 -2.56 -10.83
CA HIS A 23 18.94 -2.20 -9.43
C HIS A 23 17.80 -1.19 -9.23
N ALA A 24 16.98 -0.97 -10.27
CA ALA A 24 15.88 -0.02 -10.21
C ALA A 24 14.81 -0.43 -9.19
N THR A 25 14.31 0.54 -8.46
CA THR A 25 13.16 0.36 -7.57
C THR A 25 11.88 0.09 -8.38
N ILE A 26 10.84 -0.42 -7.71
CA ILE A 26 9.51 -0.62 -8.33
C ILE A 26 8.99 0.69 -8.96
N GLY A 27 9.16 1.82 -8.27
CA GLY A 27 8.74 3.13 -8.77
C GLY A 27 9.49 3.55 -10.03
N GLU A 28 10.81 3.39 -10.06
CA GLU A 28 11.64 3.69 -11.23
C GLU A 28 11.29 2.78 -12.42
N THR A 29 11.12 1.49 -12.18
CA THR A 29 10.67 0.54 -13.22
C THR A 29 9.31 0.94 -13.80
N LEU A 30 8.38 1.41 -12.95
CA LEU A 30 7.08 1.92 -13.38
C LEU A 30 7.22 3.11 -14.33
N LEU A 31 8.03 4.08 -13.98
CA LEU A 31 8.24 5.30 -14.80
C LEU A 31 8.85 4.96 -16.16
N VAL A 32 9.85 4.07 -16.19
CA VAL A 32 10.46 3.61 -17.43
C VAL A 32 9.44 2.86 -18.32
N ALA A 33 8.63 1.97 -17.73
CA ALA A 33 7.60 1.26 -18.48
C ALA A 33 6.56 2.23 -19.06
N GLN A 34 6.08 3.19 -18.28
CA GLN A 34 5.14 4.22 -18.75
C GLN A 34 5.71 5.06 -19.88
N TYR A 35 6.99 5.43 -19.81
CA TYR A 35 7.65 6.15 -20.91
C TYR A 35 7.67 5.35 -22.19
N LEU A 36 8.05 4.06 -22.11
CA LEU A 36 8.07 3.17 -23.27
C LEU A 36 6.67 2.95 -23.86
N GLU A 37 5.64 2.78 -23.03
CA GLU A 37 4.24 2.69 -23.49
C GLU A 37 3.81 3.94 -24.25
N GLN A 38 4.10 5.12 -23.70
CA GLN A 38 3.75 6.40 -24.34
C GLN A 38 4.47 6.60 -25.67
N LYS A 39 5.73 6.21 -25.78
CA LYS A 39 6.53 6.38 -27.00
C LYS A 39 6.17 5.38 -28.10
N THR A 40 5.79 4.18 -27.73
CA THR A 40 5.62 3.08 -28.72
C THR A 40 4.16 2.70 -28.94
N GLY A 41 3.26 3.07 -28.06
CA GLY A 41 1.87 2.60 -28.06
C GLY A 41 1.71 1.12 -27.69
N ILE A 42 2.79 0.44 -27.25
CA ILE A 42 2.75 -0.97 -26.87
C ILE A 42 2.53 -1.07 -25.37
N PRO A 43 1.39 -1.60 -24.90
CA PRO A 43 1.10 -1.72 -23.47
C PRO A 43 1.94 -2.84 -22.83
N PHE A 44 2.37 -2.62 -21.59
CA PHE A 44 3.00 -3.63 -20.76
C PHE A 44 1.96 -4.46 -20.01
N ILE A 45 2.16 -5.77 -19.96
CA ILE A 45 1.50 -6.63 -18.98
C ILE A 45 2.23 -6.43 -17.65
N ARG A 46 1.61 -5.69 -16.72
CA ARG A 46 2.24 -5.30 -15.45
C ARG A 46 2.27 -6.46 -14.48
N MET A 47 3.49 -6.92 -14.16
CA MET A 47 3.76 -7.98 -13.19
C MET A 47 4.79 -7.55 -12.12
N ASP A 48 5.17 -6.28 -12.14
CA ASP A 48 6.16 -5.65 -11.28
C ASP A 48 5.60 -5.18 -9.94
N GLN A 49 4.27 -5.06 -9.84
CA GLN A 49 3.59 -4.64 -8.62
C GLN A 49 2.35 -5.50 -8.38
N GLY A 50 2.24 -6.02 -7.14
CA GLY A 50 1.04 -6.72 -6.71
C GLY A 50 -0.14 -5.75 -6.55
N SER A 51 -1.06 -5.81 -7.51
CA SER A 51 -2.32 -5.07 -7.43
C SER A 51 -3.47 -6.05 -7.28
N PRO A 52 -4.47 -5.80 -6.39
CA PRO A 52 -5.58 -6.73 -6.19
C PRO A 52 -6.35 -7.09 -7.45
N GLY A 53 -6.47 -6.19 -8.43
CA GLY A 53 -7.05 -6.43 -9.74
C GLY A 53 -8.56 -6.73 -9.78
N LEU A 54 -9.17 -7.08 -8.65
CA LEU A 54 -10.61 -7.31 -8.55
C LEU A 54 -11.33 -6.02 -8.15
N PRO A 55 -12.56 -5.79 -8.65
CA PRO A 55 -13.38 -4.69 -8.20
C PRO A 55 -13.61 -4.75 -6.68
N ALA A 56 -13.64 -3.58 -6.03
CA ALA A 56 -13.97 -3.50 -4.62
C ALA A 56 -15.40 -4.05 -4.36
N ASN A 57 -15.60 -4.66 -3.19
CA ASN A 57 -16.89 -5.20 -2.80
C ASN A 57 -17.96 -4.08 -2.77
N ARG A 58 -19.09 -4.31 -3.45
CA ARG A 58 -20.17 -3.34 -3.55
C ARG A 58 -20.71 -2.90 -2.18
N TYR A 59 -20.81 -3.79 -1.21
CA TYR A 59 -21.25 -3.44 0.14
C TYR A 59 -20.30 -2.44 0.81
N GLY A 60 -18.99 -2.59 0.62
CA GLY A 60 -17.99 -1.63 1.11
C GLY A 60 -18.17 -0.26 0.46
N ILE A 61 -18.27 -0.21 -0.87
CA ILE A 61 -18.47 1.03 -1.63
C ILE A 61 -19.73 1.77 -1.16
N GLU A 62 -20.85 1.08 -1.03
CA GLU A 62 -22.10 1.69 -0.60
C GLU A 62 -22.06 2.13 0.88
N ALA A 63 -21.33 1.42 1.73
CA ALA A 63 -21.11 1.84 3.12
C ALA A 63 -20.28 3.12 3.20
N GLU A 64 -19.22 3.21 2.39
CA GLU A 64 -18.37 4.41 2.31
C GLU A 64 -19.16 5.63 1.81
N LYS A 65 -19.96 5.49 0.76
CA LYS A 65 -20.85 6.56 0.28
C LYS A 65 -21.77 7.07 1.39
N ARG A 66 -22.45 6.15 2.11
CA ARG A 66 -23.31 6.54 3.23
C ARG A 66 -22.55 7.24 4.35
N ALA A 67 -21.32 6.82 4.64
CA ALA A 67 -20.49 7.48 5.63
C ALA A 67 -20.12 8.92 5.22
N LEU A 68 -19.79 9.13 3.94
CA LEU A 68 -19.53 10.46 3.39
C LEU A 68 -20.78 11.35 3.49
N ASP A 69 -21.95 10.84 3.08
CA ASP A 69 -23.23 11.56 3.13
C ASP A 69 -23.65 11.92 4.57
N SER A 70 -23.24 11.14 5.56
CA SER A 70 -23.51 11.41 6.97
C SER A 70 -22.73 12.58 7.57
N GLY A 71 -21.74 13.12 6.84
CA GLY A 71 -20.90 14.22 7.30
C GLY A 71 -19.84 13.82 8.34
N ILE A 72 -19.62 12.52 8.57
CA ILE A 72 -18.62 12.03 9.54
C ILE A 72 -17.19 12.50 9.24
N ILE A 73 -16.91 12.81 7.97
CA ILE A 73 -15.62 13.31 7.51
C ILE A 73 -15.25 14.69 8.06
N SER A 74 -16.23 15.45 8.56
CA SER A 74 -15.98 16.77 9.17
C SER A 74 -15.57 16.70 10.65
N GLN A 75 -15.45 15.47 11.20
CA GLN A 75 -15.08 15.27 12.60
C GLN A 75 -13.72 14.57 12.71
N TYR A 76 -12.92 14.99 13.69
CA TYR A 76 -11.71 14.25 14.03
C TYR A 76 -12.06 12.94 14.75
N PRO A 77 -11.51 11.80 14.33
CA PRO A 77 -11.66 10.55 15.06
C PRO A 77 -10.89 10.62 16.40
N ALA A 78 -11.27 9.78 17.34
CA ALA A 78 -10.47 9.59 18.56
C ALA A 78 -9.04 9.15 18.18
N ALA A 79 -8.03 9.60 18.92
CA ALA A 79 -6.63 9.28 18.68
C ALA A 79 -6.34 7.76 18.65
N ALA A 80 -7.11 6.98 19.41
CA ALA A 80 -7.01 5.51 19.44
C ALA A 80 -7.80 4.83 18.30
N GLY A 81 -8.41 5.59 17.39
CA GLY A 81 -9.27 5.10 16.32
C GLY A 81 -10.75 5.01 16.70
N VAL A 82 -11.58 4.85 15.69
CA VAL A 82 -13.05 4.73 15.83
C VAL A 82 -13.40 3.38 16.45
N LYS A 83 -14.25 3.39 17.46
CA LYS A 83 -14.63 2.19 18.24
C LYS A 83 -15.22 1.10 17.36
N GLU A 84 -16.14 1.45 16.49
CA GLU A 84 -16.83 0.54 15.56
C GLU A 84 -15.88 -0.16 14.60
N VAL A 85 -14.87 0.56 14.10
CA VAL A 85 -13.81 0.00 13.25
C VAL A 85 -12.97 -1.02 14.00
N LYS A 86 -12.62 -0.72 15.27
CA LYS A 86 -11.82 -1.61 16.11
C LYS A 86 -12.58 -2.88 16.47
N GLU A 87 -13.89 -2.77 16.77
CA GLU A 87 -14.77 -3.91 17.03
C GLU A 87 -14.92 -4.78 15.78
N ALA A 88 -15.15 -4.18 14.61
CA ALA A 88 -15.23 -4.90 13.35
C ALA A 88 -13.89 -5.59 12.98
N ALA A 89 -12.75 -4.94 13.22
CA ALA A 89 -11.43 -5.53 13.02
C ALA A 89 -11.22 -6.76 13.93
N SER A 90 -11.57 -6.69 15.21
CA SER A 90 -11.51 -7.80 16.14
C SER A 90 -12.38 -8.99 15.67
N GLN A 91 -13.62 -8.72 15.26
CA GLN A 91 -14.54 -9.73 14.73
C GLN A 91 -14.02 -10.34 13.42
N PHE A 92 -13.47 -9.53 12.52
CA PHE A 92 -12.87 -10.01 11.26
C PHE A 92 -11.71 -10.96 11.52
N VAL A 93 -10.77 -10.58 12.41
CA VAL A 93 -9.61 -11.41 12.78
C VAL A 93 -10.09 -12.75 13.38
N LYS A 94 -11.11 -12.71 14.25
CA LYS A 94 -11.71 -13.94 14.80
C LYS A 94 -12.32 -14.82 13.72
N ALA A 95 -13.12 -14.23 12.83
CA ALA A 95 -13.81 -15.00 11.78
C ALA A 95 -12.84 -15.55 10.72
N PHE A 96 -11.80 -14.80 10.35
CA PHE A 96 -10.94 -15.12 9.22
C PHE A 96 -9.75 -16.03 9.59
N ILE A 97 -9.12 -15.77 10.73
CA ILE A 97 -7.92 -16.51 11.18
C ILE A 97 -8.08 -17.17 12.55
N ASN A 98 -9.29 -17.13 13.13
CA ASN A 98 -9.64 -17.74 14.41
C ASN A 98 -8.76 -17.29 15.60
N VAL A 99 -8.35 -16.04 15.61
CA VAL A 99 -7.57 -15.44 16.71
C VAL A 99 -8.44 -14.47 17.49
N ASP A 100 -8.48 -14.63 18.81
CA ASP A 100 -9.18 -13.70 19.70
C ASP A 100 -8.26 -12.52 20.06
N ILE A 101 -8.64 -11.32 19.63
CA ILE A 101 -7.97 -10.08 19.96
C ILE A 101 -8.96 -9.09 20.56
N SER A 102 -8.54 -8.35 21.57
CA SER A 102 -9.37 -7.27 22.12
C SER A 102 -9.50 -6.12 21.09
N PRO A 103 -10.68 -5.52 20.90
CA PRO A 103 -10.82 -4.29 20.13
C PRO A 103 -9.86 -3.17 20.56
N ARG A 104 -9.48 -3.13 21.84
CA ARG A 104 -8.50 -2.16 22.36
C ARG A 104 -7.10 -2.36 21.77
N ALA A 105 -6.74 -3.58 21.38
CA ALA A 105 -5.47 -3.91 20.75
C ALA A 105 -5.46 -3.61 19.23
N CYS A 106 -6.61 -3.31 18.63
CA CYS A 106 -6.69 -2.93 17.22
C CYS A 106 -6.39 -1.42 17.09
N ILE A 107 -5.39 -1.09 16.28
CA ILE A 107 -4.99 0.30 16.04
C ILE A 107 -5.13 0.56 14.55
N PRO A 108 -6.14 1.32 14.10
CA PRO A 108 -6.26 1.74 12.71
C PRO A 108 -5.08 2.63 12.29
N THR A 109 -4.51 2.35 11.12
CA THR A 109 -3.40 3.12 10.56
C THR A 109 -3.68 3.53 9.13
N VAL A 110 -3.00 4.56 8.64
CA VAL A 110 -3.08 5.01 7.25
C VAL A 110 -2.21 4.08 6.40
N GLY A 111 -2.78 2.93 6.02
CA GLY A 111 -2.09 1.89 5.26
C GLY A 111 -1.14 1.02 6.10
N SER A 112 -0.77 -0.12 5.53
CA SER A 112 0.10 -1.11 6.19
C SER A 112 1.52 -0.60 6.47
N VAL A 113 2.04 0.28 5.61
CA VAL A 113 3.39 0.87 5.78
C VAL A 113 3.45 1.70 7.06
N ALA A 114 2.45 2.54 7.32
CA ALA A 114 2.37 3.32 8.55
C ALA A 114 2.25 2.41 9.79
N GLY A 115 1.46 1.34 9.68
CA GLY A 115 1.34 0.33 10.73
C GLY A 115 2.66 -0.38 11.04
N SER A 116 3.38 -0.82 10.01
CA SER A 116 4.69 -1.46 10.15
C SER A 116 5.71 -0.51 10.77
N PHE A 117 5.78 0.73 10.29
CA PHE A 117 6.68 1.75 10.83
C PHE A 117 6.42 2.03 12.31
N GLY A 118 5.15 2.23 12.69
CA GLY A 118 4.77 2.41 14.09
C GLY A 118 5.11 1.20 14.96
N SER A 119 4.94 -0.02 14.44
CA SER A 119 5.30 -1.25 15.13
C SER A 119 6.80 -1.37 15.37
N PHE A 120 7.61 -1.05 14.36
CA PHE A 120 9.07 -1.05 14.51
C PHE A 120 9.54 -0.04 15.55
N ILE A 121 9.01 1.19 15.53
CA ILE A 121 9.31 2.18 16.56
C ILE A 121 8.94 1.67 17.95
N ALA A 122 7.73 1.11 18.11
CA ALA A 122 7.28 0.60 19.40
C ALA A 122 8.17 -0.54 19.91
N CYS A 123 8.57 -1.48 19.05
CA CYS A 123 9.48 -2.56 19.38
C CYS A 123 10.87 -2.04 19.81
N CYS A 124 11.43 -1.09 19.06
CA CYS A 124 12.73 -0.48 19.38
C CYS A 124 12.70 0.32 20.69
N GLN A 125 11.56 0.94 21.02
CA GLN A 125 11.41 1.67 22.29
C GLN A 125 11.24 0.74 23.50
N ARG A 126 10.69 -0.46 23.29
CA ARG A 126 10.46 -1.44 24.36
C ARG A 126 11.75 -2.00 24.95
N ASP A 127 12.75 -2.23 24.12
CA ASP A 127 14.05 -2.78 24.51
C ASP A 127 15.18 -2.02 23.81
N LYS A 128 15.73 -1.03 24.48
CA LYS A 128 16.76 -0.14 23.94
C LYS A 128 18.12 -0.83 23.74
N THR A 129 18.30 -2.05 24.24
CA THR A 129 19.53 -2.85 24.00
C THR A 129 19.52 -3.48 22.60
N LYS A 130 18.35 -3.59 21.96
CA LYS A 130 18.15 -4.12 20.63
C LYS A 130 18.05 -2.98 19.62
N SER A 131 19.06 -2.79 18.83
CA SER A 131 19.17 -1.68 17.87
C SER A 131 18.96 -2.08 16.41
N LYS A 132 18.65 -3.35 16.12
CA LYS A 132 18.48 -3.86 14.75
C LYS A 132 17.12 -4.55 14.61
N VAL A 133 16.48 -4.31 13.48
CA VAL A 133 15.31 -5.04 12.98
C VAL A 133 15.79 -5.88 11.80
N LEU A 134 15.51 -7.19 11.82
CA LEU A 134 15.88 -8.15 10.77
C LEU A 134 14.65 -8.48 9.93
#